data_7dd04ddd0b197d90c628810508e99958
#
_entry.id   7dd04ddd0b197d90c628810508e99958
#
_cell.length_a   1.000
_cell.length_b   1.000
_cell.length_c   1.000
_cell.angle_alpha   90.00
_cell.angle_beta   90.00
_cell.angle_gamma   90.00
#
_symmetry.space_group_name_H-M   'P 1'
#
loop_
_entity.id
_entity.type
_entity.pdbx_description
1 polymer ?
#
loop_
_entity_poly.entity_id
_entity_poly.type
_entity_poly.pdbx_seq_one_letter_code
_entity_poly.pdbx_strand_id
1 'polypeptide(L)'
;AADIQIPGNAKWNRASIIRALGEFQNPTTGGIGLTDAKGGSSDITAMALQALAVYRNHNTAAKNISDKALTYLANAMGDDFGYGTCESTAQVLLALTSMGIDPLSDDFGTVNMNMITNLTGYIQSDNGFSHSMSISKSSEMSTVQALQALDSYRRFVNKETTYWDLKNKGEHAKHSWDAGTVTKKSTCKTKGTKSYTCTWCGEKKTESTALAAHKWSSWKTTKSATVFAPKQITRTCSVLSLIHI
;
A
#
# COMPACT_ATOMS: atom_id res chain seq x y z
N ALA A 1 4.83 1.64 -3.50
CA ALA A 1 6.10 1.21 -2.91
C ALA A 1 6.49 2.17 -1.80
N ALA A 2 6.92 1.64 -0.65
CA ALA A 2 7.47 2.48 0.40
C ALA A 2 8.63 3.29 -0.17
N ASP A 3 8.67 4.58 0.10
CA ASP A 3 9.73 5.47 -0.40
C ASP A 3 10.98 5.32 0.47
N ILE A 4 11.55 4.12 0.41
CA ILE A 4 12.75 3.76 1.17
C ILE A 4 13.95 4.47 0.54
N GLN A 5 14.64 5.27 1.33
CA GLN A 5 15.91 5.88 0.93
C GLN A 5 16.96 4.79 0.76
N ILE A 6 17.50 4.70 -0.46
CA ILE A 6 18.57 3.76 -0.77
C ILE A 6 19.91 4.43 -0.40
N PRO A 7 20.76 3.80 0.43
CA PRO A 7 22.08 4.34 0.75
C PRO A 7 22.90 4.64 -0.51
N GLY A 8 23.62 5.76 -0.54
CA GLY A 8 24.37 6.20 -1.73
C GLY A 8 25.48 5.21 -2.17
N ASN A 9 25.96 4.36 -1.26
CA ASN A 9 26.92 3.29 -1.51
C ASN A 9 26.29 1.92 -1.82
N ALA A 10 24.96 1.83 -1.95
CA ALA A 10 24.32 0.58 -2.28
C ALA A 10 24.73 0.10 -3.68
N LYS A 11 25.12 -1.17 -3.77
CA LYS A 11 25.47 -1.82 -5.05
C LYS A 11 24.32 -1.79 -6.05
N TRP A 12 23.09 -1.91 -5.56
CA TRP A 12 21.86 -1.91 -6.36
C TRP A 12 20.97 -0.73 -5.97
N ASN A 13 20.48 -0.03 -6.97
CA ASN A 13 19.50 1.02 -6.83
C ASN A 13 18.37 0.81 -7.87
N ARG A 14 17.32 1.61 -7.77
CA ARG A 14 16.14 1.46 -8.67
C ARG A 14 16.50 1.47 -10.15
N ALA A 15 17.38 2.39 -10.57
CA ALA A 15 17.79 2.49 -11.96
C ALA A 15 18.60 1.28 -12.42
N SER A 16 19.50 0.76 -11.60
CA SER A 16 20.29 -0.44 -11.92
C SER A 16 19.42 -1.70 -11.97
N ILE A 17 18.38 -1.81 -11.12
CA ILE A 17 17.43 -2.93 -11.17
C ILE A 17 16.58 -2.86 -12.46
N ILE A 18 16.05 -1.68 -12.81
CA ILE A 18 15.28 -1.50 -14.06
C ILE A 18 16.16 -1.90 -15.27
N ARG A 19 17.42 -1.45 -15.30
CA ARG A 19 18.36 -1.83 -16.38
C ARG A 19 18.57 -3.34 -16.41
N ALA A 20 18.83 -3.97 -15.27
CA ALA A 20 19.03 -5.42 -15.20
C ALA A 20 17.81 -6.20 -15.71
N LEU A 21 16.60 -5.78 -15.40
CA LEU A 21 15.39 -6.39 -15.96
C LEU A 21 15.37 -6.31 -17.49
N GLY A 22 15.87 -5.21 -18.07
CA GLY A 22 16.02 -5.07 -19.52
C GLY A 22 17.09 -6.00 -20.12
N GLU A 23 18.14 -6.32 -19.36
CA GLU A 23 19.19 -7.27 -19.78
C GLU A 23 18.67 -8.73 -19.82
N PHE A 24 17.69 -9.07 -18.98
CA PHE A 24 17.00 -10.36 -18.97
C PHE A 24 15.84 -10.44 -19.97
N GLN A 25 15.50 -9.34 -20.64
CA GLN A 25 14.43 -9.31 -21.63
C GLN A 25 14.92 -9.85 -22.98
N ASN A 26 14.22 -10.84 -23.54
CA ASN A 26 14.48 -11.31 -24.89
C ASN A 26 14.23 -10.19 -25.91
N PRO A 27 15.24 -9.81 -26.73
CA PRO A 27 15.12 -8.67 -27.63
C PRO A 27 14.09 -8.89 -28.75
N THR A 28 13.82 -10.14 -29.13
CA THR A 28 12.92 -10.52 -30.23
C THR A 28 11.49 -10.69 -29.73
N THR A 29 11.29 -11.45 -28.65
CA THR A 29 9.94 -11.77 -28.15
C THR A 29 9.42 -10.75 -27.12
N GLY A 30 10.32 -10.09 -26.41
CA GLY A 30 9.96 -9.18 -25.31
C GLY A 30 9.73 -9.86 -23.96
N GLY A 31 9.72 -11.20 -23.92
CA GLY A 31 9.57 -11.97 -22.68
C GLY A 31 10.79 -11.87 -21.78
N ILE A 32 10.59 -11.95 -20.47
CA ILE A 32 11.64 -11.93 -19.45
C ILE A 32 11.75 -13.33 -18.85
N GLY A 33 12.97 -13.83 -18.72
CA GLY A 33 13.28 -15.14 -18.13
C GLY A 33 14.16 -15.02 -16.89
N LEU A 34 14.45 -16.15 -16.26
CA LEU A 34 15.35 -16.23 -15.09
C LEU A 34 16.83 -16.14 -15.47
N THR A 35 17.16 -16.48 -16.70
CA THR A 35 18.53 -16.45 -17.22
C THR A 35 18.58 -15.67 -18.52
N ASP A 36 19.73 -15.07 -18.79
CA ASP A 36 20.12 -14.33 -19.97
C ASP A 36 19.17 -14.46 -21.19
N ALA A 37 18.24 -13.59 -21.35
CA ALA A 37 17.45 -13.26 -22.55
C ALA A 37 17.05 -14.41 -23.53
N LYS A 38 17.25 -15.70 -23.19
CA LYS A 38 17.07 -16.83 -24.12
C LYS A 38 15.66 -17.41 -24.17
N GLY A 39 14.80 -17.04 -23.25
CA GLY A 39 13.40 -17.47 -23.27
C GLY A 39 12.58 -16.64 -22.31
N GLY A 40 11.43 -16.18 -22.73
CA GLY A 40 10.45 -15.57 -21.84
C GLY A 40 9.66 -16.64 -21.11
N SER A 41 9.28 -16.33 -19.85
CA SER A 41 8.28 -17.06 -19.10
C SER A 41 7.16 -16.09 -18.75
N SER A 42 5.91 -16.52 -18.88
CA SER A 42 4.76 -15.63 -18.68
C SER A 42 4.67 -15.13 -17.23
N ASP A 43 4.92 -15.99 -16.26
CA ASP A 43 4.94 -15.64 -14.83
C ASP A 43 6.11 -14.72 -14.47
N ILE A 44 7.34 -14.99 -14.93
CA ILE A 44 8.50 -14.14 -14.69
C ILE A 44 8.33 -12.77 -15.36
N THR A 45 7.82 -12.76 -16.59
CA THR A 45 7.51 -11.51 -17.31
C THR A 45 6.46 -10.70 -16.55
N ALA A 46 5.42 -11.36 -16.05
CA ALA A 46 4.37 -10.73 -15.26
C ALA A 46 4.89 -10.18 -13.94
N MET A 47 5.74 -10.91 -13.22
CA MET A 47 6.38 -10.44 -11.98
C MET A 47 7.27 -9.22 -12.23
N ALA A 48 8.00 -9.19 -13.34
CA ALA A 48 8.79 -8.01 -13.74
C ALA A 48 7.89 -6.80 -14.04
N LEU A 49 6.75 -6.99 -14.71
CA LEU A 49 5.77 -5.93 -14.96
C LEU A 49 5.19 -5.37 -13.67
N GLN A 50 4.87 -6.22 -12.68
CA GLN A 50 4.40 -5.76 -11.37
C GLN A 50 5.43 -4.83 -10.71
N ALA A 51 6.72 -5.18 -10.79
CA ALA A 51 7.80 -4.35 -10.25
C ALA A 51 7.98 -3.03 -11.04
N LEU A 52 7.73 -3.03 -12.35
CA LEU A 52 7.88 -1.87 -13.24
C LEU A 52 6.66 -0.95 -13.22
N ALA A 53 5.50 -1.40 -12.74
CA ALA A 53 4.24 -0.67 -12.81
C ALA A 53 4.34 0.76 -12.26
N VAL A 54 4.99 0.95 -11.12
CA VAL A 54 5.16 2.27 -10.48
C VAL A 54 6.15 3.19 -11.23
N TYR A 55 6.97 2.66 -12.14
CA TYR A 55 8.00 3.41 -12.86
C TYR A 55 7.64 3.72 -14.31
N ARG A 56 6.72 2.96 -14.91
CA ARG A 56 6.39 3.02 -16.34
C ARG A 56 6.10 4.44 -16.82
N ASN A 57 5.37 5.23 -16.03
CA ASN A 57 4.95 6.57 -16.44
C ASN A 57 6.02 7.66 -16.23
N HIS A 58 7.13 7.33 -15.55
CA HIS A 58 8.16 8.30 -15.17
C HIS A 58 9.57 7.90 -15.59
N ASN A 59 9.73 6.74 -16.24
CA ASN A 59 11.03 6.21 -16.64
C ASN A 59 10.92 5.55 -18.02
N THR A 60 11.61 6.11 -19.00
CA THR A 60 11.58 5.65 -20.40
C THR A 60 12.05 4.20 -20.56
N ALA A 61 13.08 3.79 -19.80
CA ALA A 61 13.57 2.40 -19.86
C ALA A 61 12.52 1.44 -19.31
N ALA A 62 11.91 1.76 -18.14
CA ALA A 62 10.82 0.97 -17.59
C ALA A 62 9.64 0.88 -18.55
N LYS A 63 9.27 1.99 -19.20
CA LYS A 63 8.21 2.01 -20.21
C LYS A 63 8.52 1.07 -21.37
N ASN A 64 9.70 1.18 -21.96
CA ASN A 64 10.09 0.37 -23.11
C ASN A 64 10.15 -1.13 -22.80
N ILE A 65 10.65 -1.49 -21.61
CA ILE A 65 10.67 -2.88 -21.13
C ILE A 65 9.23 -3.38 -20.95
N SER A 66 8.39 -2.57 -20.32
CA SER A 66 6.99 -2.93 -20.07
C SER A 66 6.18 -3.12 -21.35
N ASP A 67 6.34 -2.23 -22.32
CA ASP A 67 5.57 -2.30 -23.56
C ASP A 67 5.91 -3.59 -24.37
N LYS A 68 7.19 -3.96 -24.44
CA LYS A 68 7.60 -5.23 -25.04
C LYS A 68 7.11 -6.45 -24.26
N ALA A 69 7.17 -6.39 -22.94
CA ALA A 69 6.71 -7.46 -22.07
C ALA A 69 5.18 -7.68 -22.19
N LEU A 70 4.40 -6.61 -22.30
CA LEU A 70 2.95 -6.69 -22.55
C LEU A 70 2.64 -7.34 -23.90
N THR A 71 3.36 -6.95 -24.95
CA THR A 71 3.23 -7.59 -26.28
C THR A 71 3.56 -9.09 -26.21
N TYR A 72 4.60 -9.45 -25.45
CA TYR A 72 4.93 -10.87 -25.25
C TYR A 72 3.79 -11.62 -24.56
N LEU A 73 3.21 -11.06 -23.49
CA LEU A 73 2.11 -11.71 -22.76
C LEU A 73 0.86 -11.85 -23.62
N ALA A 74 0.51 -10.84 -24.41
CA ALA A 74 -0.62 -10.93 -25.34
C ALA A 74 -0.42 -12.06 -26.37
N ASN A 75 0.80 -12.23 -26.88
CA ASN A 75 1.13 -13.29 -27.85
C ASN A 75 1.29 -14.68 -27.22
N ALA A 76 1.57 -14.76 -25.93
CA ALA A 76 1.78 -16.02 -25.21
C ALA A 76 0.51 -16.59 -24.58
N MET A 77 -0.60 -15.85 -24.63
CA MET A 77 -1.89 -16.27 -24.09
C MET A 77 -2.44 -17.45 -24.92
N GLY A 78 -2.94 -18.47 -24.22
CA GLY A 78 -3.59 -19.60 -24.86
C GLY A 78 -5.01 -19.30 -25.37
N ASP A 79 -5.56 -20.20 -26.20
CA ASP A 79 -6.93 -20.10 -26.72
C ASP A 79 -7.98 -20.12 -25.61
N ASP A 80 -7.62 -20.63 -24.43
CA ASP A 80 -8.45 -20.65 -23.22
C ASP A 80 -8.31 -19.37 -22.37
N PHE A 81 -7.61 -18.36 -22.87
CA PHE A 81 -7.31 -17.10 -22.21
C PHE A 81 -6.47 -17.25 -20.92
N GLY A 82 -5.74 -18.34 -20.78
CA GLY A 82 -4.83 -18.63 -19.68
C GLY A 82 -3.38 -18.74 -20.13
N TYR A 83 -2.51 -19.08 -19.20
CA TYR A 83 -1.07 -19.23 -19.42
C TYR A 83 -0.57 -20.61 -19.00
N GLY A 84 -1.42 -21.64 -19.18
CA GLY A 84 -1.09 -23.05 -18.96
C GLY A 84 -1.14 -23.52 -17.52
N THR A 85 -0.92 -22.65 -16.55
CA THR A 85 -1.05 -22.97 -15.12
C THR A 85 -1.85 -21.91 -14.38
N CYS A 86 -2.40 -22.27 -13.23
CA CYS A 86 -3.10 -21.35 -12.35
C CYS A 86 -2.20 -20.17 -11.95
N GLU A 87 -0.98 -20.47 -11.51
CA GLU A 87 -0.02 -19.47 -11.05
C GLU A 87 0.38 -18.50 -12.16
N SER A 88 0.70 -19.01 -13.35
CA SER A 88 1.08 -18.14 -14.47
C SER A 88 -0.06 -17.21 -14.89
N THR A 89 -1.31 -17.73 -14.96
CA THR A 89 -2.49 -16.93 -15.25
C THR A 89 -2.75 -15.90 -14.15
N ALA A 90 -2.61 -16.28 -12.88
CA ALA A 90 -2.77 -15.39 -11.75
C ALA A 90 -1.72 -14.25 -11.75
N GLN A 91 -0.45 -14.57 -12.03
CA GLN A 91 0.61 -13.55 -12.10
C GLN A 91 0.36 -12.55 -13.23
N VAL A 92 -0.13 -12.99 -14.39
CA VAL A 92 -0.45 -12.07 -15.49
C VAL A 92 -1.64 -11.18 -15.14
N LEU A 93 -2.71 -11.72 -14.57
CA LEU A 93 -3.86 -10.94 -14.10
C LEU A 93 -3.43 -9.86 -13.07
N LEU A 94 -2.58 -10.23 -12.12
CA LEU A 94 -2.03 -9.32 -11.12
C LEU A 94 -1.13 -8.24 -11.76
N ALA A 95 -0.37 -8.59 -12.81
CA ALA A 95 0.47 -7.64 -13.54
C ALA A 95 -0.36 -6.60 -14.30
N LEU A 96 -1.36 -7.02 -15.06
CA LEU A 96 -2.21 -6.12 -15.85
C LEU A 96 -2.93 -5.12 -14.92
N THR A 97 -3.56 -5.60 -13.86
CA THR A 97 -4.24 -4.73 -12.90
C THR A 97 -3.28 -3.78 -12.19
N SER A 98 -2.05 -4.21 -11.88
CA SER A 98 -1.00 -3.36 -11.31
C SER A 98 -0.53 -2.27 -12.29
N MET A 99 -0.57 -2.55 -13.59
CA MET A 99 -0.24 -1.62 -14.67
C MET A 99 -1.42 -0.69 -15.02
N GLY A 100 -2.59 -0.88 -14.43
CA GLY A 100 -3.81 -0.15 -14.76
C GLY A 100 -4.42 -0.55 -16.11
N ILE A 101 -4.13 -1.76 -16.59
CA ILE A 101 -4.63 -2.32 -17.85
C ILE A 101 -5.83 -3.21 -17.53
N ASP A 102 -6.91 -3.04 -18.28
CA ASP A 102 -8.10 -3.87 -18.16
C ASP A 102 -7.82 -5.29 -18.68
N PRO A 103 -7.91 -6.33 -17.83
CA PRO A 103 -7.75 -7.71 -18.27
C PRO A 103 -8.85 -8.21 -19.23
N LEU A 104 -9.91 -7.45 -19.40
CA LEU A 104 -10.99 -7.72 -20.36
C LEU A 104 -10.84 -6.91 -21.66
N SER A 105 -9.72 -6.18 -21.84
CA SER A 105 -9.43 -5.48 -23.11
C SER A 105 -9.17 -6.48 -24.24
N ASP A 106 -9.36 -6.03 -25.46
CA ASP A 106 -9.27 -6.86 -26.67
C ASP A 106 -7.94 -7.63 -26.80
N ASP A 107 -6.86 -7.13 -26.21
CA ASP A 107 -5.56 -7.79 -26.21
C ASP A 107 -5.49 -8.98 -25.24
N PHE A 108 -6.36 -9.06 -24.21
CA PHE A 108 -6.26 -10.02 -23.09
C PHE A 108 -7.53 -10.77 -22.77
N GLY A 109 -8.60 -10.56 -23.53
CA GLY A 109 -9.83 -11.30 -23.29
C GLY A 109 -11.08 -10.66 -23.88
N THR A 110 -12.19 -11.24 -23.56
CA THR A 110 -13.53 -10.75 -23.86
C THR A 110 -14.40 -10.86 -22.62
N VAL A 111 -15.60 -10.27 -22.63
CA VAL A 111 -16.53 -10.36 -21.51
C VAL A 111 -16.86 -11.81 -21.14
N ASN A 112 -16.91 -12.71 -22.12
CA ASN A 112 -17.33 -14.10 -21.90
C ASN A 112 -16.15 -15.05 -21.69
N MET A 113 -14.97 -14.74 -22.25
CA MET A 113 -13.77 -15.59 -22.19
C MET A 113 -12.57 -14.71 -21.84
N ASN A 114 -11.99 -14.95 -20.69
CA ASN A 114 -10.92 -14.13 -20.15
C ASN A 114 -10.16 -14.87 -19.03
N MET A 115 -9.09 -14.28 -18.52
CA MET A 115 -8.27 -14.86 -17.46
C MET A 115 -9.05 -15.17 -16.17
N ILE A 116 -10.11 -14.42 -15.85
CA ILE A 116 -10.91 -14.68 -14.65
C ILE A 116 -11.72 -15.98 -14.85
N THR A 117 -12.35 -16.15 -16.01
CA THR A 117 -13.06 -17.39 -16.34
C THR A 117 -12.09 -18.56 -16.46
N ASN A 118 -10.91 -18.37 -17.03
CA ASN A 118 -9.85 -19.39 -17.03
C ASN A 118 -9.46 -19.83 -15.59
N LEU A 119 -9.22 -18.88 -14.68
CA LEU A 119 -8.88 -19.20 -13.29
C LEU A 119 -9.96 -20.00 -12.58
N THR A 120 -11.24 -19.81 -12.90
CA THR A 120 -12.31 -20.62 -12.28
C THR A 120 -12.22 -22.11 -12.64
N GLY A 121 -11.58 -22.46 -13.77
CA GLY A 121 -11.33 -23.84 -14.16
C GLY A 121 -10.36 -24.61 -13.25
N TYR A 122 -9.58 -23.91 -12.43
CA TYR A 122 -8.65 -24.52 -11.47
C TYR A 122 -9.26 -24.75 -10.07
N ILE A 123 -10.52 -24.35 -9.84
CA ILE A 123 -11.19 -24.48 -8.54
C ILE A 123 -11.49 -25.97 -8.28
N GLN A 124 -11.13 -26.45 -7.09
CA GLN A 124 -11.34 -27.80 -6.64
C GLN A 124 -12.51 -27.91 -5.65
N SER A 125 -12.94 -29.13 -5.34
CA SER A 125 -14.06 -29.40 -4.44
C SER A 125 -13.88 -28.88 -3.01
N ASP A 126 -12.64 -28.60 -2.59
CA ASP A 126 -12.29 -28.00 -1.32
C ASP A 126 -12.25 -26.48 -1.36
N ASN A 127 -12.67 -25.85 -2.47
CA ASN A 127 -12.61 -24.42 -2.77
C ASN A 127 -11.18 -23.83 -2.89
N GLY A 128 -10.16 -24.66 -2.92
CA GLY A 128 -8.80 -24.27 -3.28
C GLY A 128 -8.58 -24.32 -4.79
N PHE A 129 -7.42 -23.86 -5.24
CA PHE A 129 -7.02 -23.88 -6.65
C PHE A 129 -5.92 -24.93 -6.86
N SER A 130 -6.04 -25.69 -7.95
CA SER A 130 -5.00 -26.63 -8.39
C SER A 130 -3.97 -25.94 -9.27
N HIS A 131 -2.78 -26.52 -9.38
CA HIS A 131 -1.73 -26.06 -10.30
C HIS A 131 -2.15 -26.19 -11.78
N SER A 132 -2.83 -27.27 -12.11
CA SER A 132 -3.30 -27.57 -13.47
C SER A 132 -4.75 -28.04 -13.43
N MET A 133 -5.52 -27.74 -14.47
CA MET A 133 -6.92 -28.22 -14.61
C MET A 133 -7.04 -29.74 -14.65
N SER A 134 -5.97 -30.45 -14.98
CA SER A 134 -5.93 -31.92 -14.97
C SER A 134 -5.70 -32.54 -13.59
N ILE A 135 -5.41 -31.73 -12.56
CA ILE A 135 -5.14 -32.17 -11.19
C ILE A 135 -6.35 -31.87 -10.33
N SER A 136 -6.90 -32.91 -9.70
CA SER A 136 -8.09 -32.84 -8.82
C SER A 136 -7.77 -32.52 -7.35
N LYS A 137 -6.60 -31.92 -7.09
CA LYS A 137 -6.15 -31.53 -5.73
C LYS A 137 -5.69 -30.10 -5.73
N SER A 138 -6.20 -29.31 -4.79
CA SER A 138 -5.74 -27.96 -4.57
C SER A 138 -4.28 -27.90 -4.09
N SER A 139 -3.63 -26.78 -4.34
CA SER A 139 -2.29 -26.44 -3.85
C SER A 139 -2.37 -25.12 -3.09
N GLU A 140 -1.63 -25.02 -2.00
CA GLU A 140 -1.55 -23.76 -1.23
C GLU A 140 -1.01 -22.62 -2.09
N MET A 141 0.06 -22.88 -2.87
CA MET A 141 0.66 -21.89 -3.75
C MET A 141 -0.33 -21.38 -4.81
N SER A 142 -0.99 -22.29 -5.53
CA SER A 142 -1.99 -21.93 -6.54
C SER A 142 -3.14 -21.13 -5.93
N THR A 143 -3.63 -21.59 -4.77
CA THR A 143 -4.74 -20.93 -4.06
C THR A 143 -4.37 -19.52 -3.64
N VAL A 144 -3.20 -19.32 -3.03
CA VAL A 144 -2.75 -17.98 -2.60
C VAL A 144 -2.58 -17.06 -3.79
N GLN A 145 -1.93 -17.49 -4.87
CA GLN A 145 -1.70 -16.66 -6.04
C GLN A 145 -2.99 -16.31 -6.79
N ALA A 146 -3.91 -17.28 -6.93
CA ALA A 146 -5.22 -17.03 -7.53
C ALA A 146 -6.02 -16.00 -6.71
N LEU A 147 -6.07 -16.14 -5.39
CA LEU A 147 -6.76 -15.18 -4.52
C LEU A 147 -6.14 -13.78 -4.56
N GLN A 148 -4.81 -13.68 -4.62
CA GLN A 148 -4.13 -12.39 -4.79
C GLN A 148 -4.51 -11.72 -6.12
N ALA A 149 -4.54 -12.47 -7.20
CA ALA A 149 -4.90 -11.97 -8.51
C ALA A 149 -6.37 -11.54 -8.58
N LEU A 150 -7.28 -12.33 -8.02
CA LEU A 150 -8.71 -12.01 -7.96
C LEU A 150 -8.99 -10.78 -7.07
N ASP A 151 -8.29 -10.62 -5.93
CA ASP A 151 -8.40 -9.40 -5.13
C ASP A 151 -7.84 -8.18 -5.88
N SER A 152 -6.75 -8.35 -6.61
CA SER A 152 -6.20 -7.28 -7.45
C SER A 152 -7.17 -6.84 -8.54
N TYR A 153 -7.87 -7.79 -9.17
CA TYR A 153 -8.91 -7.49 -10.15
C TYR A 153 -10.13 -6.81 -9.50
N ARG A 154 -10.58 -7.31 -8.36
CA ARG A 154 -11.66 -6.66 -7.59
C ARG A 154 -11.32 -5.20 -7.29
N ARG A 155 -10.09 -4.93 -6.84
CA ARG A 155 -9.59 -3.57 -6.58
C ARG A 155 -9.59 -2.71 -7.84
N PHE A 156 -9.14 -3.27 -8.96
CA PHE A 156 -9.11 -2.59 -10.25
C PHE A 156 -10.53 -2.16 -10.68
N VAL A 157 -11.50 -3.05 -10.64
CA VAL A 157 -12.90 -2.77 -10.99
C VAL A 157 -13.50 -1.69 -10.08
N ASN A 158 -13.22 -1.76 -8.79
CA ASN A 158 -13.72 -0.80 -7.79
C ASN A 158 -12.93 0.52 -7.77
N LYS A 159 -11.92 0.68 -8.64
CA LYS A 159 -11.03 1.86 -8.68
C LYS A 159 -10.32 2.12 -7.34
N GLU A 160 -10.04 1.05 -6.62
CA GLU A 160 -9.22 1.06 -5.39
C GLU A 160 -7.73 1.15 -5.76
N THR A 161 -6.88 1.31 -4.75
CA THR A 161 -5.43 1.26 -4.96
C THR A 161 -4.98 -0.11 -5.45
N THR A 162 -3.92 -0.15 -6.26
CA THR A 162 -3.37 -1.41 -6.77
C THR A 162 -2.94 -2.32 -5.62
N TYR A 163 -2.91 -3.63 -5.86
CA TYR A 163 -2.57 -4.64 -4.84
C TYR A 163 -1.24 -4.34 -4.14
N TRP A 164 -0.24 -3.85 -4.87
CA TRP A 164 1.09 -3.51 -4.34
C TRP A 164 1.24 -2.06 -3.85
N ASP A 165 0.20 -1.24 -3.96
CA ASP A 165 0.26 0.12 -3.43
C ASP A 165 0.03 0.12 -1.92
N LEU A 166 1.12 0.00 -1.19
CA LEU A 166 1.13 0.06 0.26
C LEU A 166 1.14 1.50 0.81
N LYS A 167 1.14 2.52 -0.04
CA LYS A 167 1.09 3.93 0.42
C LYS A 167 -0.27 4.28 0.97
N ASN A 168 -1.32 3.84 0.32
CA ASN A 168 -2.68 3.86 0.85
C ASN A 168 -2.92 2.53 1.55
N LYS A 169 -2.16 2.30 2.58
CA LYS A 169 -2.16 1.07 3.36
C LYS A 169 -3.57 0.73 3.72
N GLY A 170 -3.97 -0.30 3.05
CA GLY A 170 -5.25 -0.90 3.06
C GLY A 170 -6.11 -0.48 4.23
N GLU A 171 -7.27 -0.06 3.92
CA GLU A 171 -8.37 0.04 4.85
C GLU A 171 -8.41 -1.20 5.73
N HIS A 172 -7.49 -1.26 6.73
CA HIS A 172 -7.88 -2.05 7.88
C HIS A 172 -9.05 -1.29 8.45
N ALA A 173 -10.18 -1.93 8.46
CA ALA A 173 -11.47 -1.38 8.88
C ALA A 173 -11.41 -0.68 10.25
N LYS A 174 -10.29 -0.78 10.98
CA LYS A 174 -9.98 -0.05 12.21
C LYS A 174 -8.46 0.07 12.40
N HIS A 175 -7.94 1.29 12.45
CA HIS A 175 -6.56 1.54 12.86
C HIS A 175 -6.34 1.11 14.32
N SER A 176 -5.27 0.38 14.56
CA SER A 176 -4.77 0.09 15.91
C SER A 176 -3.74 1.15 16.29
N TRP A 177 -4.19 2.16 17.04
CA TRP A 177 -3.35 3.27 17.46
C TRP A 177 -2.48 2.89 18.66
N ASP A 178 -1.23 3.34 18.67
CA ASP A 178 -0.34 3.25 19.82
C ASP A 178 -0.86 4.10 21.00
N ALA A 179 -0.14 4.07 22.13
CA ALA A 179 -0.50 4.85 23.31
C ALA A 179 -0.43 6.37 23.08
N GLY A 180 0.14 6.80 21.96
CA GLY A 180 0.31 8.19 21.58
C GLY A 180 1.34 8.95 22.42
N THR A 181 2.01 9.91 21.78
CA THR A 181 3.02 10.78 22.40
C THR A 181 2.54 12.22 22.42
N VAL A 182 2.71 12.90 23.58
CA VAL A 182 2.38 14.31 23.71
C VAL A 182 3.44 15.14 22.96
N THR A 183 3.06 15.73 21.83
CA THR A 183 3.94 16.59 21.01
C THR A 183 3.90 18.04 21.44
N LYS A 184 2.79 18.48 22.07
CA LYS A 184 2.64 19.81 22.66
C LYS A 184 1.89 19.69 24.00
N LYS A 185 2.52 20.12 25.08
CA LYS A 185 1.87 20.15 26.38
C LYS A 185 0.74 21.19 26.42
N SER A 186 -0.38 20.86 27.05
CA SER A 186 -1.44 21.82 27.30
C SER A 186 -1.05 22.79 28.42
N THR A 187 -1.59 23.99 28.32
CA THR A 187 -1.60 24.98 29.40
C THR A 187 -3.05 25.26 29.81
N CYS A 188 -3.25 26.05 30.82
CA CYS A 188 -4.62 26.50 31.18
C CYS A 188 -5.24 27.47 30.15
N LYS A 189 -4.45 27.94 29.16
CA LYS A 189 -4.89 28.82 28.08
C LYS A 189 -4.94 28.12 26.72
N THR A 190 -4.04 27.19 26.47
CA THR A 190 -3.90 26.56 25.16
C THR A 190 -4.00 25.04 25.30
N LYS A 191 -4.77 24.43 24.41
CA LYS A 191 -4.82 22.96 24.27
C LYS A 191 -3.46 22.42 23.84
N GLY A 192 -3.10 21.27 24.34
CA GLY A 192 -1.95 20.50 23.88
C GLY A 192 -2.31 19.68 22.63
N THR A 193 -1.33 18.94 22.14
CA THR A 193 -1.49 18.00 21.02
C THR A 193 -0.86 16.67 21.38
N LYS A 194 -1.55 15.58 21.09
CA LYS A 194 -1.06 14.22 21.21
C LYS A 194 -1.07 13.56 19.83
N SER A 195 0.05 12.98 19.43
CA SER A 195 0.20 12.27 18.17
C SER A 195 0.13 10.77 18.42
N TYR A 196 -0.60 10.05 17.59
CA TYR A 196 -0.72 8.60 17.59
C TYR A 196 -0.21 8.06 16.27
N THR A 197 0.38 6.87 16.32
CA THR A 197 0.83 6.13 15.13
C THR A 197 0.10 4.80 15.08
N CYS A 198 -0.45 4.45 13.93
CA CYS A 198 -1.02 3.13 13.74
C CYS A 198 0.08 2.08 13.78
N THR A 199 -0.05 1.07 14.65
CA THR A 199 0.94 0.00 14.84
C THR A 199 1.07 -0.91 13.62
N TRP A 200 0.08 -0.92 12.74
CA TRP A 200 0.05 -1.75 11.53
C TRP A 200 0.58 -1.01 10.31
N CYS A 201 0.11 0.22 10.09
CA CYS A 201 0.39 0.96 8.86
C CYS A 201 1.32 2.16 9.06
N GLY A 202 1.63 2.56 10.30
CA GLY A 202 2.44 3.74 10.59
C GLY A 202 1.77 5.07 10.23
N GLU A 203 0.47 5.07 9.88
CA GLU A 203 -0.28 6.31 9.70
C GLU A 203 -0.31 7.09 11.00
N LYS A 204 -0.28 8.42 10.90
CA LYS A 204 -0.27 9.30 12.07
C LYS A 204 -1.54 10.13 12.12
N LYS A 205 -2.12 10.22 13.31
CA LYS A 205 -3.16 11.20 13.61
C LYS A 205 -2.77 12.05 14.80
N THR A 206 -3.36 13.22 14.90
CA THR A 206 -3.17 14.12 16.04
C THR A 206 -4.52 14.46 16.66
N GLU A 207 -4.56 14.51 17.98
CA GLU A 207 -5.73 14.92 18.74
C GLU A 207 -5.37 16.05 19.71
N SER A 208 -6.31 16.97 19.89
CA SER A 208 -6.15 18.02 20.88
C SER A 208 -6.40 17.47 22.28
N THR A 209 -5.51 17.77 23.21
CA THR A 209 -5.70 17.44 24.62
C THR A 209 -6.49 18.54 25.35
N ALA A 210 -7.12 18.20 26.45
CA ALA A 210 -7.80 19.17 27.29
C ALA A 210 -6.84 20.26 27.82
N LEU A 211 -7.39 21.40 28.18
CA LEU A 211 -6.63 22.44 28.89
C LEU A 211 -6.13 21.90 30.23
N ALA A 212 -4.94 22.28 30.61
CA ALA A 212 -4.41 21.98 31.93
C ALA A 212 -5.15 22.79 33.02
N ALA A 213 -5.19 22.26 34.21
CA ALA A 213 -5.70 23.00 35.37
C ALA A 213 -4.84 24.24 35.65
N HIS A 214 -5.44 25.26 36.21
CA HIS A 214 -4.71 26.44 36.69
C HIS A 214 -3.77 26.07 37.86
N LYS A 215 -2.53 26.57 37.77
CA LYS A 215 -1.57 26.50 38.87
C LYS A 215 -1.67 27.81 39.67
N TRP A 216 -2.51 27.78 40.66
CA TRP A 216 -2.74 28.93 41.54
C TRP A 216 -1.65 29.07 42.60
N SER A 217 -1.24 30.32 42.87
CA SER A 217 -0.49 30.65 44.08
C SER A 217 -1.32 30.48 45.35
N SER A 218 -0.70 30.54 46.50
CA SER A 218 -1.38 30.68 47.76
C SER A 218 -2.20 32.00 47.78
N TRP A 219 -3.29 32.01 48.54
CA TRP A 219 -4.06 33.21 48.75
C TRP A 219 -3.22 34.25 49.51
N LYS A 220 -3.22 35.48 49.01
CA LYS A 220 -2.57 36.63 49.66
C LYS A 220 -3.65 37.65 50.02
N THR A 221 -3.61 38.16 51.23
CA THR A 221 -4.45 39.27 51.63
C THR A 221 -3.93 40.56 50.96
N THR A 222 -4.73 41.19 50.14
CA THR A 222 -4.40 42.46 49.48
C THR A 222 -4.98 43.68 50.17
N LYS A 223 -6.11 43.47 50.89
CA LYS A 223 -6.67 44.50 51.80
C LYS A 223 -7.21 43.79 53.05
N SER A 224 -6.88 44.32 54.23
CA SER A 224 -7.46 43.87 55.49
C SER A 224 -8.90 44.35 55.62
N ALA A 225 -9.72 43.61 56.33
CA ALA A 225 -11.08 44.04 56.64
C ALA A 225 -11.06 45.30 57.48
N THR A 226 -12.00 46.21 57.23
CA THR A 226 -12.30 47.38 58.07
C THR A 226 -13.77 47.35 58.46
N VAL A 227 -14.22 48.24 59.33
CA VAL A 227 -15.64 48.34 59.73
C VAL A 227 -16.55 48.61 58.52
N PHE A 228 -16.01 49.21 57.43
CA PHE A 228 -16.75 49.60 56.21
C PHE A 228 -16.43 48.82 54.98
N ALA A 229 -15.43 47.89 54.99
CA ALA A 229 -15.02 47.15 53.83
C ALA A 229 -14.55 45.71 54.17
N PRO A 230 -15.00 44.68 53.40
CA PRO A 230 -14.58 43.33 53.63
C PRO A 230 -13.10 43.11 53.28
N LYS A 231 -12.49 42.06 53.86
CA LYS A 231 -11.16 41.59 53.54
C LYS A 231 -11.11 41.17 52.07
N GLN A 232 -10.10 41.64 51.35
CA GLN A 232 -9.80 41.19 49.98
C GLN A 232 -8.61 40.25 49.98
N ILE A 233 -8.78 39.09 49.32
CA ILE A 233 -7.73 38.10 49.09
C ILE A 233 -7.59 37.83 47.61
N THR A 234 -6.39 37.61 47.16
CA THR A 234 -6.11 37.29 45.76
C THR A 234 -5.16 36.12 45.63
N ARG A 235 -5.28 35.39 44.52
CA ARG A 235 -4.30 34.41 44.06
C ARG A 235 -4.06 34.59 42.61
N THR A 236 -2.87 34.20 42.14
CA THR A 236 -2.45 34.39 40.76
C THR A 236 -2.15 33.04 40.14
N CYS A 237 -2.62 32.82 38.90
CA CYS A 237 -2.20 31.67 38.12
C CYS A 237 -0.80 31.96 37.51
N SER A 238 0.17 31.09 37.78
CA SER A 238 1.55 31.25 37.32
C SER A 238 1.74 31.24 35.79
N VAL A 239 0.74 30.75 35.05
CA VAL A 239 0.77 30.64 33.59
C VAL A 239 0.08 31.82 32.88
N LEU A 240 -1.00 32.34 33.47
CA LEU A 240 -1.82 33.39 32.85
C LEU A 240 -1.60 34.76 33.47
N SER A 241 -0.89 34.82 34.57
CA SER A 241 -0.78 36.06 35.39
C SER A 241 -2.17 36.66 35.75
N LEU A 242 -3.22 35.84 35.67
CA LEU A 242 -4.58 36.23 36.02
C LEU A 242 -4.76 36.25 37.55
N ILE A 243 -5.33 37.35 38.04
CA ILE A 243 -5.68 37.51 39.44
C ILE A 243 -7.13 37.07 39.66
N HIS A 244 -7.36 36.22 40.62
CA HIS A 244 -8.69 35.85 41.10
C HIS A 244 -8.90 36.53 42.45
N ILE A 245 -9.96 37.32 42.53
CA ILE A 245 -10.34 38.10 43.71
C ILE A 245 -11.44 37.36 44.46
#